data_4b7f70d53560e5cec9b6a70ef68ebc04
#
_entry.id   4b7f70d53560e5cec9b6a70ef68ebc04
#
_cell.length_a   1.000
_cell.length_b   1.000
_cell.length_c   1.000
_cell.angle_alpha   90.00
_cell.angle_beta   90.00
_cell.angle_gamma   90.00
#
_symmetry.space_group_name_H-M   'P 1'
#
loop_
_entity.id
_entity.type
_entity.pdbx_description
1 polymer ?
#
loop_
_entity_poly.entity_id
_entity_poly.type
_entity_poly.pdbx_seq_one_letter_code
_entity_poly.pdbx_strand_id
1 'polypeptide(L)'
;NAPGGRNSPLQVSLECSDGGGNVLMKKVQAEPDPVTGQARWIVNGLTLLNNKGKPVKQYEPAFSPNFGCEWPQANGVTPIMYYDAAGRVVRTEMPDGTFSRVEFSPWHVKTFDANDTVLESAWYAERGSPDPALALPVDASGGITATAEFRAAWLAAHHANTPSVTHLDSLGRDVIAIAHNRAHGVDERYLTFTKLDVEGKPLWICDARGNLVMQYIAPPKPNHAPLYDDPTPAWRPAYAMPSNAVPCYDIAGNLLFQHSMDAGDRWMLMDAAGKPMLAWDLSDKGPGSTAQARMFHTEYDK
;
A
#
# COMPACT_ATOMS: atom_id res chain seq x y z
N ASN A 1 43.99 9.04 1.91
CA ASN A 1 44.86 10.06 1.30
C ASN A 1 44.69 10.02 -0.21
N ALA A 2 44.27 11.13 -0.82
CA ALA A 2 44.19 11.24 -2.27
C ALA A 2 45.59 11.23 -2.90
N PRO A 3 45.78 10.73 -4.12
CA PRO A 3 47.04 10.81 -4.86
C PRO A 3 47.43 12.30 -4.97
N GLY A 4 48.61 12.69 -4.48
CA GLY A 4 49.11 14.06 -4.49
C GLY A 4 49.09 14.80 -3.15
N GLY A 5 48.87 14.07 -2.04
CA GLY A 5 49.02 14.64 -0.68
C GLY A 5 47.92 15.62 -0.22
N ARG A 6 46.82 15.72 -0.97
CA ARG A 6 45.63 16.49 -0.53
C ARG A 6 44.74 15.59 0.31
N ASN A 7 44.37 16.07 1.52
CA ASN A 7 43.36 15.40 2.32
C ASN A 7 42.02 15.39 1.57
N SER A 8 41.34 14.25 1.57
CA SER A 8 39.96 14.17 1.07
C SER A 8 39.07 15.10 1.90
N PRO A 9 38.14 15.83 1.30
CA PRO A 9 37.21 16.65 2.04
C PRO A 9 36.41 15.77 3.02
N LEU A 10 36.27 16.23 4.26
CA LEU A 10 35.46 15.58 5.26
C LEU A 10 34.00 15.97 5.06
N GLN A 11 33.11 15.00 5.10
CA GLN A 11 31.67 15.23 5.18
C GLN A 11 31.25 15.11 6.66
N VAL A 12 30.63 16.15 7.19
CA VAL A 12 30.15 16.19 8.56
C VAL A 12 28.65 15.90 8.59
N SER A 13 28.24 14.99 9.45
CA SER A 13 26.85 14.73 9.78
C SER A 13 26.62 14.81 11.27
N LEU A 14 25.45 15.31 11.67
CA LEU A 14 25.04 15.49 13.05
C LEU A 14 23.68 14.86 13.26
N GLU A 15 23.48 14.21 14.40
CA GLU A 15 22.19 13.66 14.81
C GLU A 15 21.75 14.33 16.10
N CYS A 16 20.51 14.82 16.12
CA CYS A 16 19.90 15.39 17.30
C CYS A 16 18.88 14.40 17.84
N SER A 17 19.07 13.95 19.05
CA SER A 17 18.19 12.99 19.73
C SER A 17 17.43 13.66 20.88
N ASP A 18 16.26 13.11 21.23
CA ASP A 18 15.55 13.44 22.46
C ASP A 18 16.23 12.80 23.68
N GLY A 19 15.69 13.07 24.86
CA GLY A 19 16.19 12.47 26.11
C GLY A 19 16.00 10.95 26.23
N GLY A 20 15.21 10.34 25.35
CA GLY A 20 14.99 8.90 25.24
C GLY A 20 15.88 8.23 24.20
N GLY A 21 16.75 8.99 23.51
CA GLY A 21 17.64 8.45 22.48
C GLY A 21 17.00 8.34 21.08
N ASN A 22 15.77 8.80 20.89
CA ASN A 22 15.15 8.81 19.56
C ASN A 22 15.75 9.94 18.72
N VAL A 23 16.19 9.64 17.52
CA VAL A 23 16.68 10.64 16.57
C VAL A 23 15.52 11.50 16.09
N LEU A 24 15.57 12.79 16.41
CA LEU A 24 14.55 13.78 15.99
C LEU A 24 14.89 14.39 14.63
N MET A 25 16.16 14.67 14.39
CA MET A 25 16.64 15.21 13.12
C MET A 25 18.07 14.78 12.84
N LYS A 26 18.42 14.77 11.58
CA LYS A 26 19.77 14.55 11.09
C LYS A 26 20.18 15.72 10.20
N LYS A 27 21.37 16.26 10.44
CA LYS A 27 21.96 17.32 9.61
C LYS A 27 23.18 16.81 8.88
N VAL A 28 23.26 17.11 7.60
CA VAL A 28 24.41 16.79 6.76
C VAL A 28 24.93 18.08 6.15
N GLN A 29 26.24 18.27 6.20
CA GLN A 29 26.87 19.41 5.57
C GLN A 29 26.59 19.42 4.07
N ALA A 30 26.07 20.51 3.56
CA ALA A 30 25.80 20.76 2.15
C ALA A 30 26.87 21.65 1.54
N GLU A 31 26.84 21.80 0.23
CA GLU A 31 27.61 22.82 -0.45
C GLU A 31 27.22 24.20 0.05
N PRO A 32 28.19 25.17 0.11
CA PRO A 32 27.87 26.53 0.50
C PRO A 32 26.75 27.14 -0.34
N ASP A 33 26.02 28.05 0.26
CA ASP A 33 24.95 28.76 -0.43
C ASP A 33 25.51 29.47 -1.68
N PRO A 34 24.92 29.24 -2.88
CA PRO A 34 25.50 29.76 -4.13
C PRO A 34 25.44 31.30 -4.27
N VAL A 35 24.60 31.96 -3.45
CA VAL A 35 24.45 33.42 -3.48
C VAL A 35 25.32 34.09 -2.43
N THR A 36 25.30 33.57 -1.20
CA THR A 36 25.97 34.20 -0.06
C THR A 36 27.34 33.59 0.25
N GLY A 37 27.65 32.39 -0.26
CA GLY A 37 28.87 31.64 0.04
C GLY A 37 28.93 31.10 1.47
N GLN A 38 27.87 31.24 2.27
CA GLN A 38 27.83 30.75 3.64
C GLN A 38 27.64 29.25 3.71
N ALA A 39 28.23 28.63 4.74
CA ALA A 39 28.02 27.22 5.02
C ALA A 39 26.55 26.94 5.35
N ARG A 40 26.02 25.87 4.80
CA ARG A 40 24.64 25.44 5.05
C ARG A 40 24.56 23.93 5.26
N TRP A 41 23.48 23.50 5.88
CA TRP A 41 23.21 22.12 6.26
C TRP A 41 21.88 21.69 5.68
N ILE A 42 21.79 20.46 5.20
CA ILE A 42 20.52 19.83 4.87
C ILE A 42 20.02 19.19 6.16
N VAL A 43 18.86 19.63 6.64
CA VAL A 43 18.12 19.02 7.74
C VAL A 43 17.22 17.95 7.16
N ASN A 44 17.45 16.71 7.54
CA ASN A 44 16.65 15.56 7.12
C ASN A 44 15.88 14.98 8.29
N GLY A 45 14.64 14.53 8.01
CA GLY A 45 13.93 13.61 8.87
C GLY A 45 13.50 14.19 10.21
N LEU A 46 13.31 15.53 10.31
CA LEU A 46 12.72 16.04 11.54
C LEU A 46 11.38 15.38 11.78
N THR A 47 11.34 14.56 12.81
CA THR A 47 10.17 13.78 13.20
C THR A 47 9.71 14.23 14.58
N LEU A 48 8.46 14.70 14.67
CA LEU A 48 7.81 14.96 15.95
C LEU A 48 7.14 13.67 16.42
N LEU A 49 7.48 13.26 17.63
CA LEU A 49 6.94 12.06 18.25
C LEU A 49 5.87 12.44 19.29
N ASN A 50 4.90 11.57 19.47
CA ASN A 50 3.99 11.66 20.62
C ASN A 50 4.66 11.09 21.89
N ASN A 51 3.96 11.15 23.02
CA ASN A 51 4.44 10.66 24.32
C ASN A 51 4.68 9.13 24.37
N LYS A 52 4.29 8.39 23.33
CA LYS A 52 4.55 6.95 23.17
C LYS A 52 5.67 6.66 22.16
N GLY A 53 6.40 7.68 21.72
CA GLY A 53 7.48 7.55 20.72
C GLY A 53 6.98 7.28 19.28
N LYS A 54 5.71 7.52 18.98
CA LYS A 54 5.16 7.34 17.62
C LYS A 54 5.26 8.65 16.83
N PRO A 55 5.68 8.61 15.56
CA PRO A 55 5.79 9.82 14.72
C PRO A 55 4.41 10.42 14.45
N VAL A 56 4.24 11.70 14.80
CA VAL A 56 3.01 12.47 14.54
C VAL A 56 3.16 13.33 13.31
N LYS A 57 4.34 13.93 13.12
CA LYS A 57 4.68 14.73 11.94
C LYS A 57 6.11 14.43 11.53
N GLN A 58 6.35 14.37 10.23
CA GLN A 58 7.68 14.23 9.65
C GLN A 58 7.86 15.32 8.59
N TYR A 59 8.73 16.27 8.86
CA TYR A 59 8.97 17.40 7.98
C TYR A 59 9.85 17.02 6.79
N GLU A 60 9.66 17.74 5.70
CA GLU A 60 10.48 17.60 4.51
C GLU A 60 11.91 18.12 4.75
N PRO A 61 12.90 17.62 4.00
CA PRO A 61 14.26 18.15 4.08
C PRO A 61 14.29 19.64 3.73
N ALA A 62 15.08 20.40 4.51
CA ALA A 62 15.26 21.84 4.30
C ALA A 62 16.70 22.26 4.54
N PHE A 63 17.10 23.42 4.03
CA PHE A 63 18.39 24.01 4.34
C PHE A 63 18.32 24.79 5.65
N SER A 64 19.38 24.67 6.46
CA SER A 64 19.59 25.47 7.67
C SER A 64 20.98 26.09 7.63
N PRO A 65 21.16 27.36 8.06
CA PRO A 65 22.46 27.95 8.23
C PRO A 65 23.18 27.49 9.53
N ASN A 66 22.44 26.86 10.45
CA ASN A 66 22.95 26.44 11.75
C ASN A 66 23.33 24.97 11.77
N PHE A 67 24.47 24.64 12.39
CA PHE A 67 24.87 23.24 12.55
C PHE A 67 24.25 22.57 13.80
N GLY A 68 23.89 23.33 14.83
CA GLY A 68 23.33 22.81 16.09
C GLY A 68 21.92 22.27 15.98
N CYS A 69 21.46 21.60 17.05
CA CYS A 69 20.06 21.22 17.20
C CYS A 69 19.20 22.48 17.36
N GLU A 70 18.23 22.65 16.54
CA GLU A 70 17.29 23.76 16.58
C GLU A 70 15.86 23.24 16.45
N TRP A 71 14.91 23.96 17.02
CA TRP A 71 13.52 23.68 16.74
C TRP A 71 13.25 23.94 15.26
N PRO A 72 12.55 23.03 14.60
CA PRO A 72 12.28 23.19 13.18
C PRO A 72 11.45 24.45 12.98
N GLN A 73 11.86 25.23 12.04
CA GLN A 73 10.90 26.06 11.37
C GLN A 73 9.98 25.10 10.61
N ALA A 74 8.67 25.33 10.69
CA ALA A 74 7.67 24.52 10.00
C ALA A 74 7.81 24.73 8.47
N ASN A 75 8.89 24.23 7.91
CA ASN A 75 9.18 24.25 6.50
C ASN A 75 8.62 22.98 5.89
N GLY A 76 7.78 23.17 4.89
CA GLY A 76 7.15 22.07 4.14
C GLY A 76 5.78 21.67 4.65
N VAL A 77 5.14 20.93 3.81
CA VAL A 77 3.79 20.39 3.97
C VAL A 77 3.90 18.96 4.47
N THR A 78 3.48 18.71 5.71
CA THR A 78 3.62 17.39 6.31
C THR A 78 2.27 16.84 6.78
N PRO A 79 1.96 15.55 6.55
CA PRO A 79 0.79 14.91 7.11
C PRO A 79 0.85 14.85 8.64
N ILE A 80 -0.32 14.82 9.27
CA ILE A 80 -0.47 14.62 10.72
C ILE A 80 -1.10 13.24 10.96
N MET A 81 -0.40 12.40 11.72
CA MET A 81 -0.85 11.04 12.03
C MET A 81 -1.45 10.98 13.44
N TYR A 82 -2.62 10.35 13.53
CA TYR A 82 -3.32 10.09 14.79
C TYR A 82 -3.35 8.60 15.08
N TYR A 83 -3.22 8.25 16.34
CA TYR A 83 -3.09 6.87 16.79
C TYR A 83 -4.17 6.49 17.78
N ASP A 84 -4.60 5.23 17.74
CA ASP A 84 -5.42 4.65 18.79
C ASP A 84 -4.59 4.29 20.04
N ALA A 85 -5.27 3.75 21.05
CA ALA A 85 -4.62 3.34 22.29
C ALA A 85 -3.61 2.18 22.10
N ALA A 86 -3.80 1.36 21.06
CA ALA A 86 -2.90 0.26 20.70
C ALA A 86 -1.70 0.73 19.86
N GLY A 87 -1.65 2.01 19.47
CA GLY A 87 -0.56 2.59 18.67
C GLY A 87 -0.67 2.34 17.18
N ARG A 88 -1.88 2.03 16.67
CA ARG A 88 -2.16 1.92 15.22
C ARG A 88 -2.61 3.27 14.69
N VAL A 89 -2.19 3.62 13.47
CA VAL A 89 -2.66 4.85 12.81
C VAL A 89 -4.14 4.70 12.47
N VAL A 90 -4.97 5.60 12.97
CA VAL A 90 -6.43 5.62 12.71
C VAL A 90 -6.87 6.77 11.83
N ARG A 91 -6.06 7.82 11.69
CA ARG A 91 -6.32 8.96 10.81
C ARG A 91 -5.01 9.60 10.39
N THR A 92 -4.95 10.03 9.14
CA THR A 92 -3.85 10.82 8.59
C THR A 92 -4.46 12.04 7.91
N GLU A 93 -4.17 13.23 8.41
CA GLU A 93 -4.58 14.51 7.83
C GLU A 93 -3.50 15.04 6.91
N MET A 94 -3.92 15.43 5.72
CA MET A 94 -3.05 16.00 4.71
C MET A 94 -3.05 17.53 4.78
N PRO A 95 -1.98 18.19 4.33
CA PRO A 95 -1.86 19.64 4.39
C PRO A 95 -2.92 20.40 3.57
N ASP A 96 -3.48 19.76 2.56
CA ASP A 96 -4.53 20.32 1.71
C ASP A 96 -5.94 20.26 2.32
N GLY A 97 -6.05 19.78 3.58
CA GLY A 97 -7.31 19.63 4.29
C GLY A 97 -8.08 18.35 3.98
N THR A 98 -7.52 17.44 3.18
CA THR A 98 -8.04 16.07 3.02
C THR A 98 -7.55 15.16 4.13
N PHE A 99 -8.16 13.99 4.31
CA PHE A 99 -7.67 13.00 5.25
C PHE A 99 -8.07 11.58 4.84
N SER A 100 -7.33 10.61 5.37
CA SER A 100 -7.69 9.20 5.34
C SER A 100 -7.97 8.68 6.75
N ARG A 101 -8.75 7.62 6.85
CA ARG A 101 -9.15 7.03 8.13
C ARG A 101 -9.14 5.51 8.05
N VAL A 102 -8.78 4.85 9.15
CA VAL A 102 -8.84 3.39 9.29
C VAL A 102 -9.63 3.03 10.54
N GLU A 103 -10.60 2.15 10.39
CA GLU A 103 -11.40 1.61 11.48
C GLU A 103 -11.04 0.14 11.72
N PHE A 104 -10.66 -0.18 12.94
CA PHE A 104 -10.26 -1.52 13.33
C PHE A 104 -11.34 -2.19 14.18
N SER A 105 -11.66 -3.43 13.82
CA SER A 105 -12.44 -4.35 14.67
C SER A 105 -11.67 -5.67 14.81
N PRO A 106 -12.09 -6.58 15.70
CA PRO A 106 -11.48 -7.91 15.78
C PRO A 106 -11.61 -8.76 14.50
N TRP A 107 -12.60 -8.44 13.66
CA TRP A 107 -13.00 -9.26 12.52
C TRP A 107 -12.83 -8.58 11.17
N HIS A 108 -12.61 -7.27 11.16
CA HIS A 108 -12.41 -6.52 9.92
C HIS A 108 -11.65 -5.22 10.14
N VAL A 109 -11.00 -4.78 9.08
CA VAL A 109 -10.41 -3.46 8.96
C VAL A 109 -11.11 -2.73 7.82
N LYS A 110 -11.56 -1.49 8.06
CA LYS A 110 -12.09 -0.60 7.02
C LYS A 110 -11.11 0.52 6.77
N THR A 111 -10.77 0.73 5.51
CA THR A 111 -9.86 1.79 5.11
C THR A 111 -10.61 2.77 4.22
N PHE A 112 -10.62 4.02 4.64
CA PHE A 112 -11.22 5.15 3.96
C PHE A 112 -10.10 6.02 3.39
N ASP A 113 -10.08 6.20 2.10
CA ASP A 113 -9.16 7.12 1.44
C ASP A 113 -9.64 8.58 1.50
N ALA A 114 -8.94 9.50 0.85
CA ALA A 114 -9.30 10.91 0.84
C ALA A 114 -10.61 11.19 0.07
N ASN A 115 -11.00 10.34 -0.89
CA ASN A 115 -12.29 10.47 -1.57
C ASN A 115 -13.43 9.95 -0.68
N ASP A 116 -13.20 8.87 0.04
CA ASP A 116 -14.20 8.31 0.97
C ASP A 116 -14.58 9.31 2.04
N THR A 117 -13.62 10.07 2.54
CA THR A 117 -13.80 11.04 3.62
C THR A 117 -14.06 12.47 3.12
N VAL A 118 -14.19 12.66 1.82
CA VAL A 118 -14.22 13.99 1.19
C VAL A 118 -15.30 14.90 1.78
N LEU A 119 -16.49 14.38 2.03
CA LEU A 119 -17.63 15.17 2.57
C LEU A 119 -17.36 15.75 3.96
N GLU A 120 -16.44 15.17 4.72
CA GLU A 120 -16.04 15.60 6.05
C GLU A 120 -14.78 16.49 6.03
N SER A 121 -14.16 16.69 4.87
CA SER A 121 -12.87 17.35 4.72
C SER A 121 -12.97 18.87 4.66
N ALA A 122 -11.96 19.57 5.18
CA ALA A 122 -11.81 21.01 5.00
C ALA A 122 -11.67 21.39 3.52
N TRP A 123 -10.95 20.55 2.74
CA TRP A 123 -10.80 20.70 1.30
C TRP A 123 -12.14 20.83 0.57
N TYR A 124 -13.14 20.03 0.97
CA TYR A 124 -14.48 20.05 0.38
C TYR A 124 -15.27 21.30 0.81
N ALA A 125 -15.16 21.66 2.09
CA ALA A 125 -15.83 22.85 2.64
C ALA A 125 -15.32 24.14 1.97
N GLU A 126 -14.04 24.28 1.77
CA GLU A 126 -13.41 25.43 1.09
C GLU A 126 -13.85 25.57 -0.36
N ARG A 127 -14.29 24.49 -0.99
CA ARG A 127 -14.79 24.45 -2.38
C ARG A 127 -16.30 24.56 -2.51
N GLY A 128 -16.97 25.01 -1.44
CA GLY A 128 -18.39 25.31 -1.42
C GLY A 128 -19.32 24.12 -1.19
N SER A 129 -18.79 22.97 -0.78
CA SER A 129 -19.55 21.75 -0.41
C SER A 129 -20.67 21.40 -1.43
N PRO A 130 -20.34 21.19 -2.73
CA PRO A 130 -21.35 20.96 -3.75
C PRO A 130 -22.13 19.65 -3.49
N ASP A 131 -23.46 19.71 -3.48
CA ASP A 131 -24.30 18.52 -3.32
C ASP A 131 -24.14 17.58 -4.54
N PRO A 132 -23.64 16.36 -4.38
CA PRO A 132 -23.48 15.40 -5.49
C PRO A 132 -24.82 14.94 -6.10
N ALA A 133 -25.95 15.11 -5.39
CA ALA A 133 -27.27 14.78 -5.92
C ALA A 133 -27.80 15.83 -6.91
N LEU A 134 -27.24 17.03 -6.90
CA LEU A 134 -27.62 18.11 -7.81
C LEU A 134 -26.71 18.16 -9.04
N ALA A 135 -27.32 18.46 -10.18
CA ALA A 135 -26.54 18.70 -11.40
C ALA A 135 -25.66 19.97 -11.25
N LEU A 136 -24.50 19.96 -11.91
CA LEU A 136 -23.65 21.15 -11.97
C LEU A 136 -24.39 22.29 -12.66
N PRO A 137 -24.19 23.56 -12.22
CA PRO A 137 -24.76 24.74 -12.88
C PRO A 137 -24.30 24.85 -14.34
N VAL A 138 -25.26 25.11 -15.23
CA VAL A 138 -25.01 25.29 -16.67
C VAL A 138 -25.57 26.64 -17.15
N ASP A 139 -24.99 27.20 -18.19
CA ASP A 139 -25.50 28.39 -18.87
C ASP A 139 -26.62 28.03 -19.87
N ALA A 140 -27.16 29.04 -20.53
CA ALA A 140 -28.22 28.87 -21.53
C ALA A 140 -27.81 28.04 -22.77
N SER A 141 -26.51 27.88 -22.99
CA SER A 141 -25.94 27.05 -24.08
C SER A 141 -25.61 25.62 -23.64
N GLY A 142 -25.81 25.30 -22.33
CA GLY A 142 -25.47 24.01 -21.74
C GLY A 142 -24.01 23.90 -21.27
N GLY A 143 -23.26 24.98 -21.30
CA GLY A 143 -21.88 25.04 -20.78
C GLY A 143 -21.86 25.05 -19.25
N ILE A 144 -20.95 24.27 -18.63
CA ILE A 144 -20.78 24.25 -17.17
C ILE A 144 -20.23 25.59 -16.70
N THR A 145 -20.94 26.27 -15.81
CA THR A 145 -20.55 27.57 -15.23
C THR A 145 -19.82 27.45 -13.89
N ALA A 146 -19.82 26.25 -13.29
CA ALA A 146 -19.09 25.98 -12.06
C ALA A 146 -17.57 26.17 -12.24
N THR A 147 -16.91 26.71 -11.20
CA THR A 147 -15.44 26.79 -11.19
C THR A 147 -14.81 25.40 -11.22
N ALA A 148 -13.56 25.30 -11.68
CA ALA A 148 -12.83 24.04 -11.72
C ALA A 148 -12.74 23.38 -10.33
N GLU A 149 -12.52 24.19 -9.29
CA GLU A 149 -12.46 23.76 -7.88
C GLU A 149 -13.79 23.19 -7.38
N PHE A 150 -14.90 23.89 -7.63
CA PHE A 150 -16.24 23.41 -7.29
C PHE A 150 -16.58 22.10 -8.01
N ARG A 151 -16.27 22.03 -9.33
CA ARG A 151 -16.48 20.82 -10.11
C ARG A 151 -15.63 19.64 -9.59
N ALA A 152 -14.37 19.88 -9.21
CA ALA A 152 -13.50 18.86 -8.64
C ALA A 152 -14.10 18.28 -7.34
N ALA A 153 -14.59 19.17 -6.46
CA ALA A 153 -15.26 18.75 -5.21
C ALA A 153 -16.56 17.97 -5.47
N TRP A 154 -17.35 18.39 -6.46
CA TRP A 154 -18.55 17.69 -6.87
C TRP A 154 -18.27 16.29 -7.41
N LEU A 155 -17.24 16.12 -8.23
CA LEU A 155 -16.82 14.82 -8.74
C LEU A 155 -16.30 13.91 -7.63
N ALA A 156 -15.48 14.42 -6.72
CA ALA A 156 -14.96 13.67 -5.59
C ALA A 156 -16.08 13.18 -4.65
N ALA A 157 -17.11 14.01 -4.42
CA ALA A 157 -18.26 13.67 -3.57
C ALA A 157 -19.05 12.44 -4.05
N HIS A 158 -19.02 12.12 -5.34
CA HIS A 158 -19.66 10.91 -5.89
C HIS A 158 -18.99 9.63 -5.45
N HIS A 159 -17.72 9.69 -5.02
CA HIS A 159 -16.96 8.55 -4.53
C HIS A 159 -16.89 8.49 -2.99
N ALA A 160 -17.63 9.36 -2.30
CA ALA A 160 -17.65 9.38 -0.85
C ALA A 160 -18.25 8.09 -0.25
N ASN A 161 -17.70 7.65 0.90
CA ASN A 161 -18.20 6.49 1.64
C ASN A 161 -18.17 5.17 0.84
N THR A 162 -17.11 4.92 0.11
CA THR A 162 -16.85 3.66 -0.58
C THR A 162 -15.59 2.93 -0.02
N PRO A 163 -15.47 2.72 1.31
CA PRO A 163 -14.26 2.19 1.91
C PRO A 163 -13.94 0.78 1.45
N SER A 164 -12.66 0.47 1.35
CA SER A 164 -12.23 -0.91 1.25
C SER A 164 -12.37 -1.62 2.60
N VAL A 165 -12.73 -2.89 2.58
CA VAL A 165 -12.94 -3.70 3.79
C VAL A 165 -12.14 -4.99 3.68
N THR A 166 -11.34 -5.28 4.70
CA THR A 166 -10.65 -6.56 4.83
C THR A 166 -11.23 -7.32 6.01
N HIS A 167 -11.74 -8.52 5.75
CA HIS A 167 -12.19 -9.43 6.80
C HIS A 167 -11.04 -10.33 7.25
N LEU A 168 -10.97 -10.53 8.56
CA LEU A 168 -9.95 -11.31 9.24
C LEU A 168 -10.52 -12.63 9.74
N ASP A 169 -9.67 -13.65 9.81
CA ASP A 169 -9.99 -14.87 10.54
C ASP A 169 -9.79 -14.70 12.06
N SER A 170 -10.00 -15.75 12.82
CA SER A 170 -9.85 -15.74 14.28
C SER A 170 -8.42 -15.52 14.78
N LEU A 171 -7.43 -15.58 13.89
CA LEU A 171 -6.02 -15.29 14.17
C LEU A 171 -5.58 -13.93 13.64
N GLY A 172 -6.52 -13.11 13.11
CA GLY A 172 -6.24 -11.79 12.58
C GLY A 172 -5.58 -11.79 11.19
N ARG A 173 -5.74 -12.89 10.42
CA ARG A 173 -5.17 -13.00 9.07
C ARG A 173 -6.22 -12.63 8.03
N ASP A 174 -5.80 -11.95 6.97
CA ASP A 174 -6.66 -11.49 5.88
C ASP A 174 -7.22 -12.69 5.10
N VAL A 175 -8.55 -12.80 5.00
CA VAL A 175 -9.22 -13.88 4.26
C VAL A 175 -10.17 -13.39 3.18
N ILE A 176 -10.75 -12.19 3.32
CA ILE A 176 -11.59 -11.58 2.30
C ILE A 176 -11.23 -10.11 2.19
N ALA A 177 -10.88 -9.65 1.00
CA ALA A 177 -10.76 -8.23 0.68
C ALA A 177 -11.96 -7.81 -0.17
N ILE A 178 -12.58 -6.70 0.17
CA ILE A 178 -13.72 -6.11 -0.55
C ILE A 178 -13.29 -4.74 -1.05
N ALA A 179 -13.15 -4.60 -2.36
CA ALA A 179 -13.06 -3.31 -3.00
C ALA A 179 -14.47 -2.78 -3.27
N HIS A 180 -14.74 -1.57 -2.81
CA HIS A 180 -16.02 -0.91 -3.01
C HIS A 180 -15.86 0.12 -4.13
N ASN A 181 -16.60 -0.05 -5.20
CA ASN A 181 -16.67 0.86 -6.33
C ASN A 181 -18.07 1.48 -6.41
N ARG A 182 -18.16 2.70 -6.92
CA ARG A 182 -19.43 3.32 -7.27
C ARG A 182 -19.37 3.83 -8.70
N ALA A 183 -20.16 3.22 -9.57
CA ALA A 183 -20.28 3.60 -10.97
C ALA A 183 -21.73 4.05 -11.26
N HIS A 184 -21.90 5.22 -11.84
CA HIS A 184 -23.24 5.77 -12.18
C HIS A 184 -24.25 5.78 -11.01
N GLY A 185 -23.75 6.03 -9.78
CA GLY A 185 -24.58 6.03 -8.58
C GLY A 185 -24.96 4.65 -8.03
N VAL A 186 -24.45 3.57 -8.63
CA VAL A 186 -24.65 2.19 -8.18
C VAL A 186 -23.41 1.69 -7.46
N ASP A 187 -23.58 1.16 -6.25
CA ASP A 187 -22.51 0.56 -5.47
C ASP A 187 -22.23 -0.86 -5.95
N GLU A 188 -20.98 -1.12 -6.28
CA GLU A 188 -20.47 -2.42 -6.67
C GLU A 188 -19.41 -2.88 -5.66
N ARG A 189 -19.44 -4.15 -5.26
CA ARG A 189 -18.48 -4.72 -4.33
C ARG A 189 -17.76 -5.89 -4.96
N TYR A 190 -16.45 -5.77 -5.06
CA TYR A 190 -15.58 -6.78 -5.65
C TYR A 190 -14.84 -7.52 -4.54
N LEU A 191 -15.19 -8.79 -4.37
CA LEU A 191 -14.63 -9.63 -3.34
C LEU A 191 -13.43 -10.41 -3.87
N THR A 192 -12.32 -10.35 -3.17
CA THR A 192 -11.19 -11.26 -3.36
C THR A 192 -11.12 -12.17 -2.14
N PHE A 193 -11.15 -13.46 -2.35
CA PHE A 193 -11.07 -14.46 -1.29
C PHE A 193 -9.72 -15.16 -1.30
N THR A 194 -9.07 -15.23 -0.14
CA THR A 194 -7.83 -15.97 0.07
C THR A 194 -8.07 -17.16 0.99
N LYS A 195 -7.86 -18.37 0.49
CA LYS A 195 -7.86 -19.57 1.31
C LYS A 195 -6.49 -19.78 1.93
N LEU A 196 -6.43 -19.86 3.24
CA LEU A 196 -5.22 -20.14 4.00
C LEU A 196 -5.20 -21.60 4.49
N ASP A 197 -4.00 -22.13 4.67
CA ASP A 197 -3.78 -23.36 5.43
C ASP A 197 -3.77 -23.08 6.95
N VAL A 198 -3.49 -24.11 7.74
CA VAL A 198 -3.44 -23.99 9.20
C VAL A 198 -2.31 -23.10 9.71
N GLU A 199 -1.22 -22.99 8.94
CA GLU A 199 -0.07 -22.14 9.27
C GLU A 199 -0.25 -20.68 8.79
N GLY A 200 -1.29 -20.40 7.99
CA GLY A 200 -1.56 -19.06 7.44
C GLY A 200 -0.97 -18.82 6.06
N LYS A 201 -0.45 -19.85 5.41
CA LYS A 201 0.06 -19.74 4.05
C LYS A 201 -1.10 -19.81 3.04
N PRO A 202 -1.13 -18.99 2.00
CA PRO A 202 -2.18 -19.04 1.00
C PRO A 202 -2.15 -20.37 0.22
N LEU A 203 -3.33 -20.97 0.03
CA LEU A 203 -3.53 -22.13 -0.83
C LEU A 203 -4.03 -21.73 -2.20
N TRP A 204 -4.96 -20.79 -2.27
CA TRP A 204 -5.44 -20.16 -3.50
C TRP A 204 -6.13 -18.82 -3.24
N ILE A 205 -6.24 -18.04 -4.31
CA ILE A 205 -6.91 -16.75 -4.33
C ILE A 205 -7.95 -16.75 -5.45
N CYS A 206 -9.19 -16.35 -5.12
CA CYS A 206 -10.27 -16.14 -6.06
C CYS A 206 -10.57 -14.65 -6.23
N ASP A 207 -10.78 -14.21 -7.46
CA ASP A 207 -11.24 -12.85 -7.76
C ASP A 207 -12.77 -12.69 -7.61
N ALA A 208 -13.26 -11.47 -7.81
CA ALA A 208 -14.68 -11.16 -7.73
C ALA A 208 -15.56 -11.79 -8.83
N ARG A 209 -14.97 -12.27 -9.92
CA ARG A 209 -15.63 -12.99 -10.98
C ARG A 209 -15.66 -14.49 -10.74
N GLY A 210 -14.91 -14.90 -9.70
CA GLY A 210 -14.87 -16.28 -9.37
C GLY A 210 -13.75 -17.09 -9.97
N ASN A 211 -12.81 -16.46 -10.60
CA ASN A 211 -11.67 -17.14 -11.14
C ASN A 211 -10.64 -17.44 -10.04
N LEU A 212 -10.03 -18.61 -10.12
CA LEU A 212 -8.83 -18.92 -9.33
C LEU A 212 -7.63 -18.23 -9.97
N VAL A 213 -7.34 -17.01 -9.51
CA VAL A 213 -6.27 -16.18 -10.10
C VAL A 213 -4.89 -16.63 -9.71
N MET A 214 -4.74 -17.15 -8.48
CA MET A 214 -3.49 -17.73 -7.97
C MET A 214 -3.75 -19.01 -7.20
N GLN A 215 -2.88 -20.00 -7.38
CA GLN A 215 -2.91 -21.27 -6.64
C GLN A 215 -1.50 -21.66 -6.22
N TYR A 216 -1.37 -22.13 -4.99
CA TYR A 216 -0.12 -22.56 -4.37
C TYR A 216 -0.19 -24.05 -3.97
N ILE A 217 -0.97 -24.80 -4.73
CA ILE A 217 -1.18 -26.25 -4.58
C ILE A 217 -0.82 -26.96 -5.88
N ALA A 218 -0.26 -28.15 -5.81
CA ALA A 218 -0.01 -29.02 -6.95
C ALA A 218 -0.75 -30.35 -6.78
N PRO A 219 -1.49 -30.85 -7.80
CA PRO A 219 -1.84 -30.15 -9.03
C PRO A 219 -2.81 -29.00 -8.80
N PRO A 220 -2.75 -27.94 -9.64
CA PRO A 220 -3.69 -26.84 -9.54
C PRO A 220 -5.11 -27.31 -9.91
N LYS A 221 -6.12 -26.61 -9.35
CA LYS A 221 -7.51 -26.81 -9.72
C LYS A 221 -7.82 -26.22 -11.09
N PRO A 222 -8.76 -26.81 -11.84
CA PRO A 222 -9.31 -26.19 -13.04
C PRO A 222 -9.91 -24.80 -12.71
N ASN A 223 -9.65 -23.81 -13.56
CA ASN A 223 -10.09 -22.41 -13.37
C ASN A 223 -11.61 -22.21 -13.47
N HIS A 224 -12.38 -23.23 -13.82
CA HIS A 224 -13.84 -23.13 -14.09
C HIS A 224 -14.69 -23.86 -13.06
N ALA A 225 -14.17 -24.19 -11.90
CA ALA A 225 -15.02 -24.77 -10.88
C ALA A 225 -16.03 -23.72 -10.38
N PRO A 226 -17.31 -24.06 -10.25
CA PRO A 226 -18.34 -23.12 -9.82
C PRO A 226 -17.97 -22.61 -8.42
N LEU A 227 -18.08 -21.29 -8.25
CA LEU A 227 -17.73 -20.60 -7.03
C LEU A 227 -18.75 -20.79 -5.91
N TYR A 228 -19.98 -21.15 -6.25
CA TYR A 228 -21.11 -21.14 -5.35
C TYR A 228 -22.00 -22.35 -5.56
N ASP A 229 -21.80 -23.38 -4.76
CA ASP A 229 -22.79 -24.45 -4.57
C ASP A 229 -23.57 -24.29 -3.24
N ASP A 230 -23.27 -23.22 -2.48
CA ASP A 230 -23.92 -22.98 -1.19
C ASP A 230 -24.87 -21.78 -1.29
N PRO A 231 -26.16 -21.93 -1.03
CA PRO A 231 -27.13 -20.84 -1.04
C PRO A 231 -26.91 -19.78 0.06
N THR A 232 -25.94 -19.94 0.95
CA THR A 232 -25.67 -19.01 2.04
C THR A 232 -24.20 -18.93 2.43
N PRO A 233 -23.69 -17.74 2.54
CA PRO A 233 -23.93 -16.52 1.83
C PRO A 233 -23.14 -16.47 0.51
N ALA A 234 -23.61 -15.74 -0.47
CA ALA A 234 -23.08 -15.65 -1.83
C ALA A 234 -21.59 -15.27 -1.98
N TRP A 235 -20.89 -14.96 -0.90
CA TRP A 235 -19.46 -14.62 -0.86
C TRP A 235 -18.54 -15.76 -0.41
N ARG A 236 -19.07 -16.90 0.03
CA ARG A 236 -18.25 -18.02 0.52
C ARG A 236 -18.01 -19.05 -0.59
N PRO A 237 -16.80 -19.11 -1.18
CA PRO A 237 -16.52 -20.14 -2.18
C PRO A 237 -16.60 -21.53 -1.56
N ALA A 238 -17.48 -22.37 -2.10
CA ALA A 238 -17.60 -23.76 -1.72
C ALA A 238 -16.50 -24.61 -2.38
N TYR A 239 -15.26 -24.45 -1.94
CA TYR A 239 -14.16 -25.25 -2.48
C TYR A 239 -13.66 -26.29 -1.51
N ALA A 240 -13.89 -27.56 -1.85
CA ALA A 240 -13.07 -28.64 -1.34
C ALA A 240 -11.74 -28.67 -2.09
N MET A 241 -10.61 -28.86 -1.38
CA MET A 241 -9.35 -29.17 -2.04
C MET A 241 -9.50 -30.48 -2.84
N PRO A 242 -8.88 -30.60 -4.04
CA PRO A 242 -8.74 -31.90 -4.69
C PRO A 242 -8.06 -32.85 -3.68
N SER A 243 -8.50 -34.10 -3.63
CA SER A 243 -7.98 -35.10 -2.69
C SER A 243 -6.48 -35.36 -2.83
N ASN A 244 -5.90 -35.00 -3.98
CA ASN A 244 -4.47 -35.14 -4.31
C ASN A 244 -3.72 -33.82 -4.34
N ALA A 245 -4.32 -32.69 -3.95
CA ALA A 245 -3.65 -31.40 -3.92
C ALA A 245 -2.72 -31.31 -2.71
N VAL A 246 -1.51 -30.83 -2.96
CA VAL A 246 -0.49 -30.67 -1.93
C VAL A 246 -0.10 -29.18 -1.88
N PRO A 247 -0.10 -28.54 -0.69
CA PRO A 247 0.47 -27.20 -0.52
C PRO A 247 1.95 -27.23 -0.88
N CYS A 248 2.38 -26.23 -1.64
CA CYS A 248 3.72 -26.20 -2.22
C CYS A 248 4.62 -25.17 -1.54
N TYR A 249 4.89 -25.41 -0.29
CA TYR A 249 5.87 -24.67 0.51
C TYR A 249 6.90 -25.64 1.08
N ASP A 250 8.14 -25.19 1.24
CA ASP A 250 9.15 -25.92 1.96
C ASP A 250 8.94 -25.78 3.48
N ILE A 251 9.77 -26.50 4.26
CA ILE A 251 9.69 -26.50 5.72
C ILE A 251 10.03 -25.14 6.35
N ALA A 252 10.77 -24.28 5.63
CA ALA A 252 11.09 -22.91 6.04
C ALA A 252 10.00 -21.91 5.64
N GLY A 253 8.98 -22.34 4.89
CA GLY A 253 7.88 -21.51 4.42
C GLY A 253 8.12 -20.84 3.06
N ASN A 254 9.21 -21.18 2.36
CA ASN A 254 9.45 -20.66 1.02
C ASN A 254 8.50 -21.32 0.02
N LEU A 255 8.02 -20.52 -0.93
CA LEU A 255 7.15 -20.99 -1.99
C LEU A 255 7.94 -21.82 -3.01
N LEU A 256 7.47 -23.04 -3.27
CA LEU A 256 8.07 -23.96 -4.26
C LEU A 256 7.30 -24.01 -5.57
N PHE A 257 5.98 -23.75 -5.53
CA PHE A 257 5.12 -23.79 -6.71
C PHE A 257 4.01 -22.78 -6.62
N GLN A 258 3.70 -22.14 -7.76
CA GLN A 258 2.50 -21.36 -7.95
C GLN A 258 1.94 -21.58 -9.36
N HIS A 259 0.62 -21.53 -9.45
CA HIS A 259 -0.12 -21.45 -10.69
C HIS A 259 -0.81 -20.09 -10.76
N SER A 260 -0.56 -19.35 -11.84
CA SER A 260 -1.27 -18.12 -12.16
C SER A 260 -2.23 -18.38 -13.31
N MET A 261 -3.44 -17.85 -13.22
CA MET A 261 -4.44 -17.95 -14.29
C MET A 261 -3.91 -17.45 -15.63
N ASP A 262 -3.07 -16.41 -15.63
CA ASP A 262 -2.57 -15.77 -16.84
C ASP A 262 -1.17 -16.26 -17.24
N ALA A 263 -0.31 -16.56 -16.27
CA ALA A 263 1.10 -16.88 -16.50
C ALA A 263 1.42 -18.38 -16.45
N GLY A 264 0.44 -19.23 -16.04
CA GLY A 264 0.63 -20.66 -15.89
C GLY A 264 1.44 -21.08 -14.68
N ASP A 265 2.13 -22.20 -14.78
CA ASP A 265 2.86 -22.82 -13.68
C ASP A 265 4.26 -22.25 -13.54
N ARG A 266 4.67 -22.04 -12.29
CA ARG A 266 6.02 -21.67 -11.92
C ARG A 266 6.51 -22.50 -10.74
N TRP A 267 7.68 -23.13 -10.91
CA TRP A 267 8.38 -23.84 -9.86
C TRP A 267 9.62 -23.06 -9.43
N MET A 268 9.94 -23.13 -8.15
CA MET A 268 11.08 -22.44 -7.56
C MET A 268 11.82 -23.40 -6.62
N LEU A 269 13.15 -23.33 -6.65
CA LEU A 269 14.01 -24.05 -5.74
C LEU A 269 15.00 -23.07 -5.12
N MET A 270 15.05 -23.08 -3.79
CA MET A 270 15.97 -22.26 -3.01
C MET A 270 17.25 -23.04 -2.72
N ASP A 271 18.35 -22.32 -2.52
CA ASP A 271 19.57 -22.90 -1.97
C ASP A 271 19.45 -23.13 -0.45
N ALA A 272 20.48 -23.69 0.16
CA ALA A 272 20.51 -23.98 1.60
C ALA A 272 20.42 -22.70 2.49
N ALA A 273 20.69 -21.52 1.92
CA ALA A 273 20.56 -20.23 2.59
C ALA A 273 19.21 -19.54 2.33
N GLY A 274 18.28 -20.20 1.63
CA GLY A 274 16.97 -19.64 1.28
C GLY A 274 16.99 -18.63 0.14
N LYS A 275 18.07 -18.59 -0.67
CA LYS A 275 18.15 -17.72 -1.84
C LYS A 275 17.65 -18.44 -3.09
N PRO A 276 16.95 -17.76 -4.02
CA PRO A 276 16.51 -18.36 -5.28
C PRO A 276 17.68 -18.94 -6.08
N MET A 277 17.67 -20.24 -6.35
CA MET A 277 18.71 -20.93 -7.11
C MET A 277 18.23 -21.32 -8.50
N LEU A 278 17.11 -21.99 -8.58
CA LEU A 278 16.51 -22.44 -9.82
C LEU A 278 15.03 -22.04 -9.87
N ALA A 279 14.55 -21.67 -11.05
CA ALA A 279 13.15 -21.49 -11.31
C ALA A 279 12.79 -22.04 -12.69
N TRP A 280 11.57 -22.58 -12.80
CA TRP A 280 10.99 -23.03 -14.07
C TRP A 280 9.66 -22.37 -14.24
N ASP A 281 9.36 -21.88 -15.43
CA ASP A 281 8.00 -21.49 -15.80
C ASP A 281 7.48 -22.36 -16.95
N LEU A 282 6.18 -22.62 -16.93
CA LEU A 282 5.45 -23.25 -18.00
C LEU A 282 4.34 -22.31 -18.42
N SER A 283 4.58 -21.55 -19.46
CA SER A 283 3.59 -20.62 -19.99
C SER A 283 2.68 -21.36 -20.98
N ASP A 284 1.42 -21.52 -20.62
CA ASP A 284 0.37 -21.93 -21.56
C ASP A 284 -0.18 -20.67 -22.26
N LYS A 285 0.09 -20.56 -23.55
CA LYS A 285 -0.34 -19.41 -24.36
C LYS A 285 -1.73 -19.59 -24.99
N GLY A 286 -2.51 -20.54 -24.47
CA GLY A 286 -3.86 -20.84 -24.95
C GLY A 286 -3.95 -21.87 -26.09
N PRO A 287 -5.17 -22.15 -26.60
CA PRO A 287 -5.41 -23.20 -27.57
C PRO A 287 -4.57 -23.04 -28.84
N GLY A 288 -3.76 -24.04 -29.18
CA GLY A 288 -2.89 -24.06 -30.36
C GLY A 288 -1.46 -23.59 -30.14
N SER A 289 -1.10 -23.16 -28.93
CA SER A 289 0.28 -22.81 -28.55
C SER A 289 0.95 -24.01 -27.88
N THR A 290 2.20 -24.32 -28.29
CA THR A 290 3.03 -25.25 -27.53
C THR A 290 3.51 -24.57 -26.26
N ALA A 291 3.17 -25.12 -25.11
CA ALA A 291 3.71 -24.66 -23.82
C ALA A 291 5.25 -24.68 -23.86
N GLN A 292 5.86 -23.55 -23.56
CA GLN A 292 7.31 -23.41 -23.52
C GLN A 292 7.76 -23.41 -22.06
N ALA A 293 8.51 -24.46 -21.68
CA ALA A 293 9.22 -24.47 -20.40
C ALA A 293 10.48 -23.63 -20.50
N ARG A 294 10.71 -22.74 -19.55
CA ARG A 294 11.95 -21.98 -19.38
C ARG A 294 12.53 -22.30 -18.04
N MET A 295 13.88 -22.37 -18.00
CA MET A 295 14.62 -22.55 -16.76
C MET A 295 15.47 -21.30 -16.51
N PHE A 296 15.46 -20.83 -15.29
CA PHE A 296 16.29 -19.73 -14.80
C PHE A 296 17.22 -20.28 -13.74
N HIS A 297 18.51 -19.99 -13.88
CA HIS A 297 19.53 -20.33 -12.90
C HIS A 297 20.17 -19.03 -12.39
N THR A 298 20.25 -18.90 -11.07
CA THR A 298 20.86 -17.75 -10.40
C THR A 298 22.08 -18.21 -9.65
N GLU A 299 23.22 -17.61 -9.95
CA GLU A 299 24.47 -17.81 -9.22
C GLU A 299 24.78 -16.57 -8.39
N TYR A 300 25.30 -16.78 -7.20
CA TYR A 300 25.68 -15.72 -6.28
C TYR A 300 27.19 -15.66 -6.14
N ASP A 301 27.74 -14.44 -6.09
CA ASP A 301 29.15 -14.22 -5.78
C ASP A 301 29.46 -14.75 -4.36
N LYS A 302 30.66 -15.29 -4.20
CA LYS A 302 31.18 -15.87 -2.95
C LYS A 302 31.58 -14.78 -1.97
#